data_eb66e1b2dc8ec53d4de97aa7c7f3173f
#
_entry.id   eb66e1b2dc8ec53d4de97aa7c7f3173f
#
_cell.length_a   1.000
_cell.length_b   1.000
_cell.length_c   1.000
_cell.angle_alpha   90.00
_cell.angle_beta   90.00
_cell.angle_gamma   90.00
#
_symmetry.space_group_name_H-M   'P 1'
#
loop_
_entity.id
_entity.type
_entity.pdbx_description
1 polymer ?
#
loop_
_entity_poly.entity_id
_entity_poly.type
_entity_poly.pdbx_seq_one_letter_code
_entity_poly.pdbx_strand_id
1 'polypeptide(L)'
;MKKIVFTAVLVVSLGLSLVGCKQELQETRGVVTELEFDSDTLLCTRIAVEGDTLLFKVNEARMVNGMLVKGDSVVVNYIEGRNDTLRALVLAVLPKAPHVIEPAKESNDSLMTRPVQDLKPGKPEQPAQPNEPAQP
;
A
#
# COMPACT_ATOMS: atom_id res chain seq x y z
N MET A 1 52.76 41.06 6.81
CA MET A 1 52.27 39.81 6.22
C MET A 1 51.61 38.83 7.22
N LYS A 2 51.92 38.88 8.49
CA LYS A 2 51.29 37.98 9.50
C LYS A 2 49.80 38.27 9.78
N LYS A 3 49.30 39.47 9.52
CA LYS A 3 47.92 39.88 9.75
C LYS A 3 46.92 39.37 8.69
N ILE A 4 47.39 39.14 7.48
CA ILE A 4 46.54 38.66 6.36
C ILE A 4 46.27 37.18 6.48
N VAL A 5 47.22 36.41 6.98
CA VAL A 5 47.04 34.94 7.16
C VAL A 5 46.02 34.64 8.26
N PHE A 6 45.97 35.45 9.33
CA PHE A 6 45.01 35.30 10.41
C PHE A 6 43.56 35.57 9.97
N THR A 7 43.39 36.56 9.11
CA THR A 7 42.04 36.88 8.58
C THR A 7 41.55 35.82 7.63
N ALA A 8 42.41 35.22 6.83
CA ALA A 8 42.05 34.15 5.91
C ALA A 8 41.66 32.86 6.65
N VAL A 9 42.36 32.51 7.72
CA VAL A 9 42.03 31.36 8.55
C VAL A 9 40.70 31.54 9.28
N LEU A 10 40.39 32.72 9.74
CA LEU A 10 39.15 33.04 10.44
C LEU A 10 37.93 33.01 9.50
N VAL A 11 38.08 33.44 8.25
CA VAL A 11 37.02 33.38 7.25
C VAL A 11 36.74 31.91 6.83
N VAL A 12 37.78 31.08 6.71
CA VAL A 12 37.62 29.68 6.37
C VAL A 12 36.93 28.89 7.51
N SER A 13 37.26 29.22 8.77
CA SER A 13 36.61 28.56 9.92
C SER A 13 35.14 28.95 10.10
N LEU A 14 34.77 30.19 9.73
CA LEU A 14 33.36 30.60 9.73
C LEU A 14 32.55 29.96 8.59
N GLY A 15 33.18 29.71 7.44
CA GLY A 15 32.55 29.12 6.29
C GLY A 15 32.17 27.62 6.49
N LEU A 16 32.92 26.90 7.32
CA LEU A 16 32.65 25.49 7.60
C LEU A 16 31.51 25.25 8.62
N SER A 17 31.12 26.29 9.34
CA SER A 17 30.06 26.17 10.36
C SER A 17 28.64 26.24 9.78
N LEU A 18 28.50 26.56 8.49
CA LEU A 18 27.20 26.68 7.81
C LEU A 18 26.79 25.42 7.03
N VAL A 19 27.57 24.34 7.11
CA VAL A 19 27.09 23.01 6.68
C VAL A 19 26.17 22.54 7.78
N GLY A 20 25.01 23.17 7.90
CA GLY A 20 23.88 22.62 8.65
C GLY A 20 23.61 21.23 8.09
N CYS A 21 23.48 20.24 8.96
CA CYS A 21 22.99 18.92 8.60
C CYS A 21 21.63 19.09 7.90
N LYS A 22 21.65 19.23 6.58
CA LYS A 22 20.43 19.09 5.79
C LYS A 22 20.08 17.62 5.88
N GLN A 23 19.09 17.31 6.68
CA GLN A 23 18.48 15.99 6.64
C GLN A 23 17.96 15.80 5.22
N GLU A 24 18.59 14.90 4.48
CA GLU A 24 18.22 14.63 3.10
C GLU A 24 16.93 13.82 3.11
N LEU A 25 15.92 14.36 2.45
CA LEU A 25 14.66 13.67 2.24
C LEU A 25 14.87 12.59 1.17
N GLN A 26 14.65 11.36 1.55
CA GLN A 26 14.75 10.20 0.67
C GLN A 26 13.35 9.64 0.37
N GLU A 27 13.20 9.03 -0.79
CA GLU A 27 11.99 8.34 -1.19
C GLU A 27 12.30 6.89 -1.56
N THR A 28 11.48 5.98 -1.09
CA THR A 28 11.57 4.57 -1.48
C THR A 28 10.19 3.97 -1.72
N ARG A 29 10.15 2.88 -2.49
CA ARG A 29 8.94 2.10 -2.77
C ARG A 29 9.14 0.68 -2.33
N GLY A 30 8.11 0.09 -1.76
CA GLY A 30 8.18 -1.28 -1.32
C GLY A 30 6.81 -1.85 -0.95
N VAL A 31 6.84 -3.05 -0.42
CA VAL A 31 5.65 -3.77 0.04
C VAL A 31 5.70 -3.92 1.56
N VAL A 32 4.61 -3.61 2.22
CA VAL A 32 4.49 -3.76 3.67
C VAL A 32 4.51 -5.23 4.06
N THR A 33 5.50 -5.63 4.84
CA THR A 33 5.65 -7.01 5.31
C THR A 33 5.15 -7.20 6.73
N GLU A 34 5.29 -6.19 7.56
CA GLU A 34 4.92 -6.25 8.97
C GLU A 34 4.52 -4.88 9.51
N LEU A 35 3.58 -4.87 10.43
CA LEU A 35 3.07 -3.69 11.13
C LEU A 35 3.21 -3.93 12.63
N GLU A 36 3.80 -2.99 13.34
CA GLU A 36 3.97 -3.04 14.79
C GLU A 36 3.16 -1.91 15.45
N PHE A 37 2.25 -2.30 16.31
CA PHE A 37 1.34 -1.40 17.02
C PHE A 37 1.67 -1.36 18.51
N ASP A 38 1.48 -0.21 19.11
CA ASP A 38 1.37 -0.05 20.55
C ASP A 38 -0.04 0.41 20.87
N SER A 39 -0.79 -0.45 21.56
CA SER A 39 -2.23 -0.28 21.74
C SER A 39 -2.93 -0.11 20.38
N ASP A 40 -3.45 1.06 20.07
CA ASP A 40 -4.15 1.37 18.81
C ASP A 40 -3.29 2.24 17.85
N THR A 41 -2.04 2.53 18.22
CA THR A 41 -1.17 3.41 17.45
C THR A 41 -0.13 2.61 16.68
N LEU A 42 -0.05 2.80 15.37
CA LEU A 42 1.00 2.21 14.54
C LEU A 42 2.33 2.92 14.84
N LEU A 43 3.29 2.18 15.38
CA LEU A 43 4.61 2.71 15.71
C LEU A 43 5.63 2.53 14.60
N CYS A 44 5.72 1.30 14.10
CA CYS A 44 6.72 0.91 13.13
C CYS A 44 6.11 0.05 12.03
N THR A 45 6.71 0.10 10.86
CA THR A 45 6.39 -0.81 9.77
C THR A 45 7.66 -1.34 9.12
N ARG A 46 7.65 -2.60 8.73
CA ARG A 46 8.68 -3.19 7.89
C ARG A 46 8.24 -3.22 6.46
N ILE A 47 9.08 -2.72 5.59
CA ILE A 47 8.82 -2.60 4.16
C ILE A 47 9.93 -3.30 3.40
N ALA A 48 9.56 -4.24 2.54
CA ALA A 48 10.49 -4.91 1.63
C ALA A 48 10.76 -4.00 0.43
N VAL A 49 12.02 -3.66 0.24
CA VAL A 49 12.52 -2.79 -0.83
C VAL A 49 13.66 -3.51 -1.54
N GLU A 50 13.46 -3.86 -2.80
CA GLU A 50 14.52 -4.45 -3.68
C GLU A 50 15.31 -5.63 -3.05
N GLY A 51 14.62 -6.47 -2.27
CA GLY A 51 15.24 -7.65 -1.63
C GLY A 51 15.67 -7.43 -0.17
N ASP A 52 15.72 -6.21 0.30
CA ASP A 52 15.99 -5.87 1.69
C ASP A 52 14.68 -5.51 2.43
N THR A 53 14.71 -5.68 3.75
CA THR A 53 13.60 -5.26 4.60
C THR A 53 14.04 -4.11 5.49
N LEU A 54 13.42 -2.95 5.29
CA LEU A 54 13.71 -1.74 6.05
C LEU A 54 12.65 -1.51 7.12
N LEU A 55 13.09 -1.09 8.31
CA LEU A 55 12.21 -0.75 9.42
C LEU A 55 12.04 0.77 9.49
N PHE A 56 10.81 1.24 9.35
CA PHE A 56 10.46 2.65 9.43
C PHE A 56 9.67 2.95 10.70
N LYS A 57 10.04 4.01 11.41
CA LYS A 57 9.19 4.60 12.43
C LYS A 57 8.13 5.46 11.75
N VAL A 58 6.87 5.20 12.02
CA VAL A 58 5.73 5.82 11.33
C VAL A 58 4.74 6.51 12.27
N ASN A 59 5.02 6.54 13.57
CA ASN A 59 4.16 7.16 14.58
C ASN A 59 3.82 8.63 14.32
N GLU A 60 4.67 9.34 13.61
CA GLU A 60 4.47 10.75 13.24
C GLU A 60 4.31 10.94 11.72
N ALA A 61 4.25 9.86 10.96
CA ALA A 61 4.11 9.90 9.53
C ALA A 61 2.70 10.28 9.10
N ARG A 62 2.60 11.10 8.07
CA ARG A 62 1.33 11.38 7.41
C ARG A 62 0.95 10.21 6.49
N MET A 63 -0.17 9.58 6.77
CA MET A 63 -0.75 8.57 5.88
C MET A 63 -1.53 9.23 4.74
N VAL A 64 -1.33 8.76 3.52
CA VAL A 64 -2.01 9.24 2.31
C VAL A 64 -2.62 8.03 1.60
N ASN A 65 -3.81 8.21 1.06
CA ASN A 65 -4.57 7.20 0.31
C ASN A 65 -5.06 6.00 1.12
N GLY A 66 -5.24 6.15 2.41
CA GLY A 66 -5.89 5.14 3.25
C GLY A 66 -5.05 4.63 4.40
N MET A 67 -5.54 3.57 5.04
CA MET A 67 -4.86 2.89 6.13
C MET A 67 -3.86 1.87 5.57
N LEU A 68 -2.77 1.70 6.28
CA LEU A 68 -1.71 0.76 5.93
C LEU A 68 -2.10 -0.67 6.31
N VAL A 69 -1.99 -1.58 5.36
CA VAL A 69 -2.25 -3.01 5.56
C VAL A 69 -1.07 -3.84 5.08
N LYS A 70 -0.81 -4.95 5.72
CA LYS A 70 0.21 -5.91 5.27
C LYS A 70 -0.07 -6.35 3.84
N GLY A 71 0.94 -6.28 3.00
CA GLY A 71 0.86 -6.61 1.57
C GLY A 71 0.55 -5.41 0.66
N ASP A 72 0.32 -4.23 1.23
CA ASP A 72 0.14 -3.02 0.43
C ASP A 72 1.46 -2.55 -0.17
N SER A 73 1.38 -2.06 -1.40
CA SER A 73 2.48 -1.35 -2.03
C SER A 73 2.44 0.10 -1.59
N VAL A 74 3.58 0.62 -1.17
CA VAL A 74 3.69 1.96 -0.59
C VAL A 74 4.86 2.74 -1.15
N VAL A 75 4.71 4.06 -1.13
CA VAL A 75 5.81 5.01 -1.30
C VAL A 75 6.05 5.67 0.04
N VAL A 76 7.29 5.68 0.49
CA VAL A 76 7.70 6.26 1.76
C VAL A 76 8.68 7.38 1.52
N ASN A 77 8.34 8.58 1.98
CA ASN A 77 9.27 9.69 2.10
C ASN A 77 9.79 9.70 3.53
N TYR A 78 11.09 9.59 3.69
CA TYR A 78 11.74 9.42 4.98
C TYR A 78 13.03 10.19 5.09
N ILE A 79 13.49 10.33 6.30
CA ILE A 79 14.79 10.86 6.68
C ILE A 79 15.55 9.86 7.53
N GLU A 80 16.86 9.87 7.43
CA GLU A 80 17.70 9.13 8.34
C GLU A 80 17.79 9.88 9.67
N GLY A 81 17.41 9.23 10.75
CA GLY A 81 17.52 9.72 12.09
C GLY A 81 18.85 9.32 12.73
N ARG A 82 18.97 9.57 14.03
CA ARG A 82 20.12 9.10 14.82
C ARG A 82 20.09 7.58 14.92
N ASN A 83 21.28 6.94 14.94
CA ASN A 83 21.45 5.49 15.08
C ASN A 83 20.79 4.68 13.96
N ASP A 84 20.96 5.08 12.71
CA ASP A 84 20.46 4.38 11.53
C ASP A 84 18.94 4.13 11.56
N THR A 85 18.22 4.94 12.32
CA THR A 85 16.77 4.83 12.40
C THR A 85 16.14 5.56 11.23
N LEU A 86 15.33 4.86 10.43
CA LEU A 86 14.57 5.46 9.35
C LEU A 86 13.24 6.00 9.88
N ARG A 87 13.02 7.29 9.67
CA ARG A 87 11.84 7.98 10.14
C ARG A 87 10.99 8.40 8.95
N ALA A 88 9.85 7.76 8.80
CA ALA A 88 8.91 8.11 7.75
C ALA A 88 8.22 9.45 8.07
N LEU A 89 8.13 10.31 7.08
CA LEU A 89 7.41 11.58 7.14
C LEU A 89 6.06 11.49 6.43
N VAL A 90 6.06 10.86 5.26
CA VAL A 90 4.84 10.61 4.48
C VAL A 90 4.88 9.17 4.00
N LEU A 91 3.75 8.51 4.11
CA LEU A 91 3.55 7.15 3.64
C LEU A 91 2.28 7.12 2.80
N ALA A 92 2.45 6.89 1.50
CA ALA A 92 1.36 6.84 0.55
C ALA A 92 1.09 5.40 0.13
N VAL A 93 -0.12 4.92 0.37
CA VAL A 93 -0.58 3.61 -0.11
C VAL A 93 -0.90 3.72 -1.59
N LEU A 94 -0.28 2.87 -2.40
CA LEU A 94 -0.56 2.81 -3.82
C LEU A 94 -1.85 2.03 -4.07
N PRO A 95 -2.69 2.49 -5.01
CA PRO A 95 -3.87 1.73 -5.38
C PRO A 95 -3.45 0.37 -5.91
N LYS A 96 -4.11 -0.69 -5.44
CA LYS A 96 -3.97 -2.02 -6.05
C LYS A 96 -4.40 -1.89 -7.50
N ALA A 97 -3.54 -2.32 -8.43
CA ALA A 97 -3.95 -2.45 -9.81
C ALA A 97 -5.26 -3.26 -9.82
N PRO A 98 -6.28 -2.80 -10.57
CA PRO A 98 -7.48 -3.60 -10.72
C PRO A 98 -7.01 -4.99 -11.15
N HIS A 99 -7.43 -6.02 -10.41
CA HIS A 99 -7.29 -7.38 -10.89
C HIS A 99 -8.01 -7.38 -12.23
N VAL A 100 -7.25 -7.28 -13.31
CA VAL A 100 -7.73 -7.77 -14.58
C VAL A 100 -7.99 -9.23 -14.26
N ILE A 101 -9.26 -9.55 -14.06
CA ILE A 101 -9.71 -10.94 -14.12
C ILE A 101 -9.32 -11.29 -15.55
N GLU A 102 -8.16 -11.92 -15.73
CA GLU A 102 -7.90 -12.59 -16.98
C GLU A 102 -9.12 -13.47 -17.18
N PRO A 103 -9.89 -13.25 -18.25
CA PRO A 103 -10.96 -14.17 -18.55
C PRO A 103 -10.26 -15.53 -18.55
N ALA A 104 -10.67 -16.38 -17.60
CA ALA A 104 -10.13 -17.71 -17.50
C ALA A 104 -10.04 -18.19 -18.93
N LYS A 105 -8.85 -18.58 -19.39
CA LYS A 105 -8.72 -19.21 -20.69
C LYS A 105 -9.74 -20.30 -20.67
N GLU A 106 -10.91 -20.01 -21.23
CA GLU A 106 -11.88 -21.05 -21.51
C GLU A 106 -11.10 -22.04 -22.36
N SER A 107 -10.68 -23.09 -21.69
CA SER A 107 -10.24 -24.25 -22.41
C SER A 107 -11.40 -24.59 -23.30
N ASN A 108 -11.25 -24.35 -24.61
CA ASN A 108 -12.26 -24.63 -25.61
C ASN A 108 -12.73 -26.08 -25.62
N ASP A 109 -12.17 -26.89 -24.75
CA ASP A 109 -12.57 -28.28 -24.53
C ASP A 109 -13.87 -28.46 -23.75
N SER A 110 -14.32 -27.46 -23.01
CA SER A 110 -15.56 -27.60 -22.22
C SER A 110 -16.82 -27.25 -23.01
N LEU A 111 -16.70 -26.62 -24.15
CA LEU A 111 -17.82 -26.23 -25.00
C LEU A 111 -18.20 -27.30 -26.01
N MET A 112 -17.43 -28.36 -26.12
CA MET A 112 -17.79 -29.48 -26.93
C MET A 112 -18.72 -30.39 -26.13
N THR A 113 -19.97 -30.33 -26.51
CA THR A 113 -20.94 -31.40 -26.29
C THR A 113 -21.50 -31.53 -24.87
N ARG A 114 -22.20 -30.54 -24.42
CA ARG A 114 -23.53 -30.84 -23.89
C ARG A 114 -24.51 -30.46 -24.96
N PRO A 115 -25.16 -31.44 -25.64
CA PRO A 115 -26.32 -31.11 -26.42
C PRO A 115 -27.26 -30.38 -25.45
N VAL A 116 -27.69 -29.22 -25.83
CA VAL A 116 -28.79 -28.54 -25.18
C VAL A 116 -29.89 -29.58 -25.14
N GLN A 117 -30.10 -30.23 -24.00
CA GLN A 117 -31.26 -31.04 -23.84
C GLN A 117 -32.41 -30.07 -24.02
N ASP A 118 -33.12 -30.27 -25.14
CA ASP A 118 -34.36 -29.59 -25.35
C ASP A 118 -35.13 -29.62 -24.04
N LEU A 119 -35.14 -28.50 -23.36
CA LEU A 119 -36.05 -28.24 -22.28
C LEU A 119 -37.41 -28.31 -22.96
N LYS A 120 -37.95 -29.50 -22.99
CA LYS A 120 -39.33 -29.73 -23.31
C LYS A 120 -40.13 -28.66 -22.58
N PRO A 121 -40.83 -27.77 -23.27
CA PRO A 121 -41.57 -26.70 -22.61
C PRO A 121 -42.49 -27.39 -21.62
N GLY A 122 -42.22 -27.18 -20.36
CA GLY A 122 -43.05 -27.68 -19.27
C GLY A 122 -44.45 -27.15 -19.53
N LYS A 123 -45.38 -28.07 -19.67
CA LYS A 123 -46.80 -27.81 -19.69
C LYS A 123 -47.10 -26.71 -18.68
N PRO A 124 -47.74 -25.59 -19.05
CA PRO A 124 -48.09 -24.56 -18.11
C PRO A 124 -48.92 -25.19 -16.99
N GLU A 125 -48.40 -25.11 -15.80
CA GLU A 125 -49.10 -25.50 -14.59
C GLU A 125 -50.33 -24.58 -14.49
N GLN A 126 -51.50 -25.19 -14.59
CA GLN A 126 -52.77 -24.53 -14.38
C GLN A 126 -52.74 -23.85 -13.00
N PRO A 127 -53.04 -22.57 -12.88
CA PRO A 127 -53.17 -21.94 -11.59
C PRO A 127 -54.25 -22.71 -10.78
N ALA A 128 -53.87 -23.15 -9.59
CA ALA A 128 -54.77 -23.75 -8.65
C ALA A 128 -55.99 -22.83 -8.42
N GLN A 129 -57.16 -23.34 -8.67
CA GLN A 129 -58.39 -22.67 -8.36
C GLN A 129 -58.45 -22.40 -6.85
N PRO A 130 -58.81 -21.15 -6.46
CA PRO A 130 -59.04 -20.87 -5.05
C PRO A 130 -60.20 -21.74 -4.57
N ASN A 131 -59.96 -22.50 -3.53
CA ASN A 131 -60.99 -23.26 -2.82
C ASN A 131 -62.04 -22.27 -2.34
N GLU A 132 -63.22 -22.39 -2.91
CA GLU A 132 -64.43 -21.74 -2.48
C GLU A 132 -64.78 -22.24 -1.05
N PRO A 133 -64.94 -21.33 -0.08
CA PRO A 133 -65.34 -21.76 1.26
C PRO A 133 -66.76 -22.29 1.21
N ALA A 134 -66.94 -23.56 1.64
CA ALA A 134 -68.25 -24.13 1.84
C ALA A 134 -69.03 -23.28 2.84
N GLN A 135 -70.09 -22.71 2.38
CA GLN A 135 -71.10 -22.10 3.25
C GLN A 135 -71.94 -23.20 3.93
N PRO A 136 -72.35 -22.99 5.21
CA PRO A 136 -73.17 -23.92 5.94
C PRO A 136 -74.61 -24.02 5.37
#